data_b84c0991138f8581778013c454656d77
#
_entry.id   b84c0991138f8581778013c454656d77
#
_cell.length_a   1.000
_cell.length_b   1.000
_cell.length_c   1.000
_cell.angle_alpha   90.00
_cell.angle_beta   90.00
_cell.angle_gamma   90.00
#
_symmetry.space_group_name_H-M   'P 1'
#
loop_
_entity.id
_entity.type
_entity.pdbx_description
1 polymer ?
#
loop_
_entity_poly.entity_id
_entity_poly.type
_entity_poly.pdbx_seq_one_letter_code
_entity_poly.pdbx_strand_id
1 'polypeptide(L)'
;MSHTLEQRGGSRRTTPRAALDAEDVRAAYRRWAGVYDTGFGLVSSSARRAAVREVNALPGREVLEMGVGTGLALPRYRPEKSVTGIDLSAEMLARARSRVATLGLVNVTALHEMDAEATSFADASFDIAVAMFVASVVPHPRRLLAEMRRVVRPGGHLLFVNHFAAERGPRWWAEWALAPASRALGWHPDFATAALFVPEDMARINVRPMPPFGIFSLVRLRN
;
A
#
# COMPACT_ATOMS: atom_id res chain seq x y z
N MET A 1 -31.79 45.25 -39.34
CA MET A 1 -32.29 44.03 -38.68
C MET A 1 -31.17 43.01 -38.63
N SER A 2 -30.41 43.04 -37.54
CA SER A 2 -29.26 42.13 -37.34
C SER A 2 -29.59 41.17 -36.20
N HIS A 3 -29.68 39.90 -36.52
CA HIS A 3 -29.84 38.83 -35.50
C HIS A 3 -28.49 38.34 -35.05
N THR A 4 -28.18 38.64 -33.80
CA THR A 4 -27.02 38.10 -33.07
C THR A 4 -27.39 36.72 -32.53
N LEU A 5 -26.70 35.68 -32.98
CA LEU A 5 -26.80 34.32 -32.44
C LEU A 5 -25.85 34.18 -31.24
N GLU A 6 -26.43 34.08 -30.08
CA GLU A 6 -25.75 33.79 -28.81
C GLU A 6 -25.36 32.30 -28.75
N GLN A 7 -24.08 32.01 -28.85
CA GLN A 7 -23.52 30.66 -28.62
C GLN A 7 -23.44 30.40 -27.10
N ARG A 8 -24.33 29.57 -26.59
CA ARG A 8 -24.27 28.99 -25.25
C ARG A 8 -23.30 27.82 -25.26
N GLY A 9 -22.03 28.11 -24.94
CA GLY A 9 -21.01 27.11 -24.62
C GLY A 9 -21.19 26.56 -23.19
N GLY A 10 -21.87 25.41 -23.08
CA GLY A 10 -21.99 24.70 -21.82
C GLY A 10 -20.68 24.01 -21.46
N SER A 11 -19.82 24.66 -20.68
CA SER A 11 -18.68 24.03 -20.03
C SER A 11 -19.16 23.00 -19.02
N ARG A 12 -19.05 21.73 -19.36
CA ARG A 12 -19.19 20.62 -18.37
C ARG A 12 -18.02 20.73 -17.40
N ARG A 13 -18.26 21.33 -16.24
CA ARG A 13 -17.38 21.25 -15.09
C ARG A 13 -17.32 19.78 -14.66
N THR A 14 -16.24 19.09 -15.00
CA THR A 14 -15.85 17.85 -14.33
C THR A 14 -15.46 18.21 -12.90
N THR A 15 -16.34 17.92 -11.95
CA THR A 15 -16.05 18.01 -10.53
C THR A 15 -14.84 17.11 -10.23
N PRO A 16 -13.79 17.60 -9.56
CA PRO A 16 -12.72 16.74 -9.08
C PRO A 16 -13.33 15.71 -8.13
N ARG A 17 -13.07 14.44 -8.39
CA ARG A 17 -13.46 13.32 -7.54
C ARG A 17 -12.86 13.59 -6.16
N ALA A 18 -13.71 13.78 -5.15
CA ALA A 18 -13.31 14.07 -3.78
C ALA A 18 -12.33 12.97 -3.33
N ALA A 19 -11.14 13.37 -2.88
CA ALA A 19 -10.24 12.52 -2.15
C ALA A 19 -11.02 12.00 -0.93
N LEU A 20 -11.00 10.69 -0.70
CA LEU A 20 -11.58 10.12 0.51
C LEU A 20 -10.85 10.75 1.68
N ASP A 21 -11.57 11.43 2.57
CA ASP A 21 -10.99 11.97 3.79
C ASP A 21 -10.44 10.81 4.64
N ALA A 22 -9.35 11.06 5.37
CA ALA A 22 -8.74 10.08 6.26
C ALA A 22 -9.75 9.46 7.24
N GLU A 23 -10.84 10.18 7.52
CA GLU A 23 -11.95 9.74 8.36
C GLU A 23 -12.85 8.70 7.67
N ASP A 24 -13.10 8.85 6.38
CA ASP A 24 -13.86 7.87 5.58
C ASP A 24 -13.09 6.57 5.41
N VAL A 25 -11.78 6.66 5.24
CA VAL A 25 -10.87 5.52 5.20
C VAL A 25 -10.89 4.79 6.56
N ARG A 26 -10.78 5.52 7.68
CA ARG A 26 -10.89 4.95 9.03
C ARG A 26 -12.24 4.28 9.29
N ALA A 27 -13.35 4.88 8.83
CA ALA A 27 -14.69 4.33 9.00
C ALA A 27 -14.91 3.05 8.17
N ALA A 28 -14.37 2.99 6.96
CA ALA A 28 -14.40 1.81 6.12
C ALA A 28 -13.57 0.67 6.75
N TYR A 29 -12.37 0.94 7.22
CA TYR A 29 -11.51 -0.04 7.90
C TYR A 29 -12.13 -0.61 9.18
N ARG A 30 -12.80 0.22 10.02
CA ARG A 30 -13.51 -0.26 11.23
C ARG A 30 -14.62 -1.26 10.91
N ARG A 31 -15.33 -1.06 9.80
CA ARG A 31 -16.47 -1.90 9.43
C ARG A 31 -16.05 -3.27 8.86
N TRP A 32 -14.87 -3.33 8.25
CA TRP A 32 -14.38 -4.50 7.50
C TRP A 32 -13.29 -5.29 8.21
N ALA A 33 -12.77 -4.83 9.36
CA ALA A 33 -11.64 -5.44 10.06
C ALA A 33 -11.82 -6.95 10.38
N GLY A 34 -13.04 -7.41 10.62
CA GLY A 34 -13.31 -8.82 10.91
C GLY A 34 -13.42 -9.72 9.68
N VAL A 35 -13.98 -9.21 8.58
CA VAL A 35 -14.17 -9.95 7.33
C VAL A 35 -12.91 -9.88 6.46
N TYR A 36 -12.16 -8.79 6.59
CA TYR A 36 -10.95 -8.51 5.82
C TYR A 36 -9.83 -9.52 6.09
N ASP A 37 -9.62 -9.90 7.37
CA ASP A 37 -8.58 -10.87 7.76
C ASP A 37 -8.82 -12.26 7.16
N THR A 38 -10.06 -12.68 7.02
CA THR A 38 -10.38 -14.04 6.53
C THR A 38 -10.36 -14.11 5.00
N GLY A 39 -10.99 -13.18 4.32
CA GLY A 39 -11.10 -13.20 2.85
C GLY A 39 -9.84 -12.67 2.15
N PHE A 40 -9.50 -11.41 2.39
CA PHE A 40 -8.35 -10.76 1.76
C PHE A 40 -7.03 -11.31 2.29
N GLY A 41 -6.98 -11.70 3.58
CA GLY A 41 -5.81 -12.33 4.20
C GLY A 41 -5.39 -13.61 3.49
N LEU A 42 -6.33 -14.46 3.06
CA LEU A 42 -6.05 -15.67 2.31
C LEU A 42 -5.57 -15.39 0.90
N VAL A 43 -6.29 -14.53 0.13
CA VAL A 43 -5.94 -14.18 -1.25
C VAL A 43 -4.57 -13.49 -1.33
N SER A 44 -4.28 -12.57 -0.41
CA SER A 44 -3.01 -11.84 -0.35
C SER A 44 -1.87 -12.61 0.32
N SER A 45 -2.13 -13.77 0.92
CA SER A 45 -1.16 -14.53 1.72
C SER A 45 0.10 -14.92 0.93
N SER A 46 -0.07 -15.34 -0.33
CA SER A 46 1.06 -15.73 -1.19
C SER A 46 1.93 -14.53 -1.57
N ALA A 47 1.31 -13.40 -1.92
CA ALA A 47 2.01 -12.17 -2.24
C ALA A 47 2.73 -11.61 -1.01
N ARG A 48 2.08 -11.60 0.16
CA ARG A 48 2.70 -11.19 1.44
C ARG A 48 3.91 -12.06 1.80
N ARG A 49 3.79 -13.41 1.68
CA ARG A 49 4.92 -14.32 1.92
C ARG A 49 6.10 -14.03 0.99
N ALA A 50 5.83 -13.74 -0.27
CA ALA A 50 6.87 -13.47 -1.23
C ALA A 50 7.51 -12.09 -0.99
N ALA A 51 6.73 -11.07 -0.58
CA ALA A 51 7.25 -9.77 -0.18
C ALA A 51 8.20 -9.87 1.01
N VAL A 52 7.78 -10.56 2.09
CA VAL A 52 8.64 -10.72 3.27
C VAL A 52 9.87 -11.56 2.96
N ARG A 53 9.79 -12.56 2.08
CA ARG A 53 11.00 -13.28 1.61
C ARG A 53 11.98 -12.33 0.91
N GLU A 54 11.49 -11.41 0.10
CA GLU A 54 12.33 -10.39 -0.52
C GLU A 54 12.99 -9.49 0.53
N VAL A 55 12.22 -8.96 1.49
CA VAL A 55 12.76 -8.17 2.61
C VAL A 55 13.83 -8.93 3.37
N ASN A 56 13.58 -10.21 3.66
CA ASN A 56 14.53 -11.07 4.39
C ASN A 56 15.84 -11.33 3.61
N ALA A 57 15.79 -11.28 2.28
CA ALA A 57 16.96 -11.48 1.42
C ALA A 57 17.78 -10.19 1.22
N LEU A 58 17.19 -9.02 1.45
CA LEU A 58 17.87 -7.74 1.31
C LEU A 58 18.84 -7.48 2.47
N PRO A 59 19.94 -6.76 2.24
CA PRO A 59 20.82 -6.29 3.31
C PRO A 59 20.09 -5.29 4.21
N GLY A 60 20.63 -5.13 5.44
CA GLY A 60 20.06 -4.25 6.45
C GLY A 60 19.13 -4.96 7.44
N ARG A 61 18.99 -4.38 8.62
CA ARG A 61 18.25 -4.95 9.76
C ARG A 61 17.00 -4.17 10.08
N GLU A 62 17.09 -2.85 10.05
CA GLU A 62 16.00 -1.96 10.46
C GLU A 62 14.94 -1.89 9.36
N VAL A 63 13.78 -2.49 9.63
CA VAL A 63 12.66 -2.62 8.69
C VAL A 63 11.46 -1.83 9.20
N LEU A 64 10.93 -0.94 8.38
CA LEU A 64 9.64 -0.28 8.63
C LEU A 64 8.56 -0.93 7.77
N GLU A 65 7.55 -1.51 8.38
CA GLU A 65 6.32 -1.96 7.71
C GLU A 65 5.25 -0.89 7.85
N MET A 66 4.93 -0.20 6.75
CA MET A 66 3.87 0.80 6.68
C MET A 66 2.53 0.14 6.34
N GLY A 67 1.51 0.39 7.20
CA GLY A 67 0.22 -0.28 7.13
C GLY A 67 0.31 -1.75 7.57
N VAL A 68 0.87 -1.98 8.76
CA VAL A 68 1.07 -3.33 9.31
C VAL A 68 -0.25 -4.09 9.54
N GLY A 69 -1.36 -3.37 9.64
CA GLY A 69 -2.70 -3.92 9.87
C GLY A 69 -2.75 -4.79 11.12
N THR A 70 -3.33 -5.98 11.00
CA THR A 70 -3.41 -6.97 12.08
C THR A 70 -2.12 -7.78 12.26
N GLY A 71 -1.03 -7.41 11.58
CA GLY A 71 0.28 -8.01 11.73
C GLY A 71 0.45 -9.38 11.03
N LEU A 72 -0.31 -9.66 9.95
CA LEU A 72 -0.23 -10.96 9.25
C LEU A 72 1.14 -11.26 8.61
N ALA A 73 1.95 -10.24 8.37
CA ALA A 73 3.30 -10.39 7.84
C ALA A 73 4.35 -10.66 8.93
N LEU A 74 4.15 -10.11 10.12
CA LEU A 74 5.12 -10.08 11.21
C LEU A 74 5.78 -11.42 11.53
N PRO A 75 5.05 -12.57 11.59
CA PRO A 75 5.66 -13.86 11.90
C PRO A 75 6.59 -14.42 10.82
N ARG A 76 6.70 -13.74 9.69
CA ARG A 76 7.47 -14.19 8.53
C ARG A 76 8.83 -13.50 8.39
N TYR A 77 9.03 -12.41 9.13
CA TYR A 77 10.34 -11.76 9.18
C TYR A 77 11.33 -12.63 9.95
N ARG A 78 12.55 -12.71 9.42
CA ARG A 78 13.63 -13.44 10.09
C ARG A 78 14.02 -12.76 11.40
N PRO A 79 14.51 -13.51 12.41
CA PRO A 79 14.91 -12.95 13.69
C PRO A 79 15.97 -11.85 13.60
N GLU A 80 16.79 -11.86 12.54
CA GLU A 80 17.83 -10.86 12.30
C GLU A 80 17.28 -9.50 11.85
N LYS A 81 16.01 -9.43 11.43
CA LYS A 81 15.33 -8.18 11.08
C LYS A 81 14.70 -7.58 12.33
N SER A 82 14.96 -6.31 12.56
CA SER A 82 14.35 -5.49 13.60
C SER A 82 13.17 -4.77 12.96
N VAL A 83 11.94 -5.14 13.31
CA VAL A 83 10.73 -4.68 12.60
C VAL A 83 9.98 -3.67 13.45
N THR A 84 9.81 -2.47 12.90
CA THR A 84 8.86 -1.47 13.38
C THR A 84 7.65 -1.47 12.44
N GLY A 85 6.45 -1.58 12.99
CA GLY A 85 5.20 -1.50 12.22
C GLY A 85 4.42 -0.24 12.54
N ILE A 86 3.79 0.36 11.53
CA ILE A 86 2.84 1.46 11.73
C ILE A 86 1.52 1.16 11.06
N ASP A 87 0.45 1.66 11.65
CA ASP A 87 -0.89 1.66 11.06
C ASP A 87 -1.69 2.87 11.57
N LEU A 88 -2.65 3.33 10.79
CA LEU A 88 -3.52 4.43 11.19
C LEU A 88 -4.64 3.99 12.15
N SER A 89 -4.90 2.69 12.26
CA SER A 89 -5.97 2.09 13.04
C SER A 89 -5.46 1.49 14.34
N ALA A 90 -5.83 2.10 15.46
CA ALA A 90 -5.56 1.57 16.80
C ALA A 90 -6.12 0.13 17.00
N GLU A 91 -7.27 -0.17 16.37
CA GLU A 91 -7.90 -1.50 16.45
C GLU A 91 -7.06 -2.57 15.74
N MET A 92 -6.55 -2.25 14.54
CA MET A 92 -5.65 -3.14 13.81
C MET A 92 -4.37 -3.40 14.61
N LEU A 93 -3.79 -2.34 15.17
CA LEU A 93 -2.59 -2.43 16.00
C LEU A 93 -2.82 -3.24 17.29
N ALA A 94 -4.01 -3.16 17.90
CA ALA A 94 -4.33 -4.00 19.06
C ALA A 94 -4.27 -5.50 18.70
N ARG A 95 -4.79 -5.89 17.52
CA ARG A 95 -4.70 -7.26 17.01
C ARG A 95 -3.25 -7.64 16.67
N ALA A 96 -2.48 -6.73 16.07
CA ALA A 96 -1.08 -6.95 15.77
C ALA A 96 -0.27 -7.17 17.06
N ARG A 97 -0.48 -6.35 18.11
CA ARG A 97 0.15 -6.52 19.43
C ARG A 97 -0.20 -7.86 20.07
N SER A 98 -1.47 -8.25 20.02
CA SER A 98 -1.91 -9.56 20.51
C SER A 98 -1.18 -10.69 19.77
N ARG A 99 -1.05 -10.59 18.43
CA ARG A 99 -0.31 -11.58 17.63
C ARG A 99 1.17 -11.62 18.00
N VAL A 100 1.83 -10.48 18.17
CA VAL A 100 3.23 -10.39 18.60
C VAL A 100 3.42 -11.08 19.94
N ALA A 101 2.55 -10.79 20.91
CA ALA A 101 2.61 -11.38 22.24
C ALA A 101 2.36 -12.91 22.22
N THR A 102 1.30 -13.34 21.50
CA THR A 102 0.92 -14.77 21.42
C THR A 102 2.00 -15.62 20.76
N LEU A 103 2.68 -15.07 19.73
CA LEU A 103 3.70 -15.81 18.97
C LEU A 103 5.14 -15.54 19.46
N GLY A 104 5.32 -14.70 20.48
CA GLY A 104 6.64 -14.38 21.01
C GLY A 104 7.57 -13.74 19.97
N LEU A 105 7.09 -12.81 19.16
CA LEU A 105 7.88 -12.22 18.06
C LEU A 105 8.83 -11.15 18.60
N VAL A 106 9.97 -11.57 19.14
CA VAL A 106 10.97 -10.69 19.79
C VAL A 106 11.64 -9.71 18.83
N ASN A 107 11.60 -9.98 17.55
CA ASN A 107 12.16 -9.12 16.51
C ASN A 107 11.21 -8.00 16.05
N VAL A 108 9.97 -7.95 16.54
CA VAL A 108 9.06 -6.81 16.37
C VAL A 108 9.32 -5.84 17.52
N THR A 109 10.03 -4.76 17.22
CA THR A 109 10.53 -3.81 18.22
C THR A 109 9.49 -2.79 18.65
N ALA A 110 8.61 -2.38 17.72
CA ALA A 110 7.57 -1.41 18.03
C ALA A 110 6.38 -1.50 17.07
N LEU A 111 5.18 -1.10 17.57
CA LEU A 111 3.97 -0.92 16.79
C LEU A 111 3.34 0.42 17.18
N HIS A 112 3.31 1.39 16.23
CA HIS A 112 2.83 2.75 16.47
C HIS A 112 1.60 3.08 15.64
N GLU A 113 0.68 3.81 16.26
CA GLU A 113 -0.41 4.46 15.54
C GLU A 113 0.14 5.71 14.87
N MET A 114 0.20 5.71 13.53
CA MET A 114 0.88 6.75 12.77
C MET A 114 0.38 6.79 11.33
N ASP A 115 0.31 8.00 10.76
CA ASP A 115 0.01 8.19 9.34
C ASP A 115 1.25 7.82 8.50
N ALA A 116 1.06 6.92 7.53
CA ALA A 116 2.12 6.51 6.62
C ALA A 116 2.57 7.62 5.66
N GLU A 117 1.76 8.66 5.48
CA GLU A 117 2.11 9.83 4.65
C GLU A 117 2.94 10.90 5.40
N ALA A 118 3.02 10.81 6.75
CA ALA A 118 3.70 11.81 7.59
C ALA A 118 4.10 11.18 8.93
N THR A 119 5.18 10.41 8.95
CA THR A 119 5.65 9.76 10.18
C THR A 119 6.52 10.69 11.03
N SER A 120 6.60 10.41 12.34
CA SER A 120 7.48 11.14 13.27
C SER A 120 8.89 10.55 13.37
N PHE A 121 9.25 9.58 12.53
CA PHE A 121 10.61 9.02 12.51
C PHE A 121 11.62 10.02 11.96
N ALA A 122 12.85 9.96 12.45
CA ALA A 122 13.95 10.74 11.90
C ALA A 122 14.30 10.28 10.47
N ASP A 123 14.94 11.16 9.71
CA ASP A 123 15.43 10.83 8.36
C ASP A 123 16.44 9.68 8.44
N ALA A 124 16.46 8.84 7.42
CA ALA A 124 17.42 7.75 7.26
C ALA A 124 17.51 6.78 8.46
N SER A 125 16.38 6.55 9.17
CA SER A 125 16.31 5.67 10.36
C SER A 125 16.26 4.19 10.01
N PHE A 126 15.82 3.84 8.79
CA PHE A 126 15.60 2.46 8.38
C PHE A 126 16.47 2.05 7.20
N ASP A 127 16.73 0.75 7.09
CA ASP A 127 17.39 0.14 5.92
C ASP A 127 16.39 -0.17 4.81
N ILE A 128 15.19 -0.59 5.22
CA ILE A 128 14.14 -1.07 4.34
C ILE A 128 12.79 -0.50 4.81
N ALA A 129 12.01 0.05 3.88
CA ALA A 129 10.59 0.30 4.13
C ALA A 129 9.74 -0.54 3.18
N VAL A 130 8.68 -1.15 3.71
CA VAL A 130 7.75 -1.97 2.93
C VAL A 130 6.31 -1.53 3.19
N ALA A 131 5.56 -1.31 2.10
CA ALA A 131 4.13 -1.00 2.11
C ALA A 131 3.38 -2.09 1.33
N MET A 132 2.64 -2.93 2.04
CA MET A 132 1.88 -4.03 1.46
C MET A 132 0.38 -3.70 1.45
N PHE A 133 -0.17 -3.48 0.26
CA PHE A 133 -1.59 -3.16 0.03
C PHE A 133 -2.03 -1.80 0.59
N VAL A 134 -1.08 -0.89 0.82
CA VAL A 134 -1.30 0.44 1.41
C VAL A 134 -1.44 1.51 0.35
N ALA A 135 -0.61 1.46 -0.70
CA ALA A 135 -0.52 2.55 -1.68
C ALA A 135 -1.84 2.87 -2.40
N SER A 136 -2.74 1.89 -2.56
CA SER A 136 -4.06 2.09 -3.17
C SER A 136 -5.14 2.63 -2.23
N VAL A 137 -4.86 2.70 -0.94
CA VAL A 137 -5.85 3.10 0.08
C VAL A 137 -5.49 4.40 0.80
N VAL A 138 -4.26 4.88 0.67
CA VAL A 138 -3.87 6.20 1.19
C VAL A 138 -4.40 7.30 0.27
N PRO A 139 -4.74 8.48 0.82
CA PRO A 139 -5.21 9.63 0.03
C PRO A 139 -4.19 10.14 -0.99
N HIS A 140 -2.90 10.15 -0.62
CA HIS A 140 -1.83 10.72 -1.45
C HIS A 140 -0.66 9.74 -1.61
N PRO A 141 -0.73 8.74 -2.54
CA PRO A 141 0.31 7.72 -2.70
C PRO A 141 1.74 8.27 -2.89
N ARG A 142 1.86 9.44 -3.53
CA ARG A 142 3.16 10.10 -3.70
C ARG A 142 3.75 10.64 -2.40
N ARG A 143 2.90 11.03 -1.42
CA ARG A 143 3.38 11.41 -0.09
C ARG A 143 3.87 10.19 0.67
N LEU A 144 3.18 9.05 0.57
CA LEU A 144 3.68 7.78 1.09
C LEU A 144 5.06 7.44 0.54
N LEU A 145 5.27 7.54 -0.80
CA LEU A 145 6.58 7.30 -1.41
C LEU A 145 7.64 8.29 -0.92
N ALA A 146 7.30 9.58 -0.84
CA ALA A 146 8.22 10.62 -0.35
C ALA A 146 8.62 10.36 1.11
N GLU A 147 7.66 9.96 1.94
CA GLU A 147 7.90 9.64 3.35
C GLU A 147 8.76 8.38 3.50
N MET A 148 8.49 7.32 2.73
CA MET A 148 9.36 6.14 2.69
C MET A 148 10.79 6.49 2.30
N ARG A 149 10.98 7.40 1.33
CA ARG A 149 12.30 7.88 0.93
C ARG A 149 13.00 8.65 2.03
N ARG A 150 12.27 9.49 2.77
CA ARG A 150 12.83 10.29 3.86
C ARG A 150 13.35 9.41 4.98
N VAL A 151 12.56 8.42 5.40
CA VAL A 151 12.90 7.59 6.56
C VAL A 151 13.88 6.47 6.23
N VAL A 152 14.03 6.08 4.97
CA VAL A 152 15.01 5.07 4.54
C VAL A 152 16.32 5.75 4.17
N ARG A 153 17.42 5.20 4.67
CA ARG A 153 18.77 5.72 4.38
C ARG A 153 19.12 5.64 2.88
N PRO A 154 20.01 6.52 2.38
CA PRO A 154 20.51 6.43 1.02
C PRO A 154 21.09 5.05 0.73
N GLY A 155 20.71 4.48 -0.43
CA GLY A 155 21.10 3.13 -0.83
C GLY A 155 20.27 2.01 -0.21
N GLY A 156 19.35 2.32 0.70
CA GLY A 156 18.36 1.39 1.25
C GLY A 156 17.29 0.98 0.24
N HIS A 157 16.28 0.27 0.69
CA HIS A 157 15.30 -0.34 -0.20
C HIS A 157 13.86 0.05 0.16
N LEU A 158 13.08 0.40 -0.86
CA LEU A 158 11.64 0.63 -0.78
C LEU A 158 10.92 -0.49 -1.52
N LEU A 159 9.97 -1.13 -0.86
CA LEU A 159 9.17 -2.21 -1.43
C LEU A 159 7.69 -1.87 -1.35
N PHE A 160 6.99 -2.10 -2.45
CA PHE A 160 5.54 -1.99 -2.52
C PHE A 160 4.96 -3.30 -3.01
N VAL A 161 3.90 -3.76 -2.35
CA VAL A 161 3.06 -4.83 -2.87
C VAL A 161 1.66 -4.30 -3.01
N ASN A 162 1.18 -4.28 -4.23
CA ASN A 162 -0.16 -3.78 -4.51
C ASN A 162 -0.74 -4.49 -5.73
N HIS A 163 -2.05 -4.40 -5.88
CA HIS A 163 -2.67 -4.60 -7.16
C HIS A 163 -2.43 -3.32 -7.98
N PHE A 164 -1.72 -3.44 -9.07
CA PHE A 164 -1.61 -2.38 -10.07
C PHE A 164 -2.43 -2.77 -11.29
N ALA A 165 -3.23 -1.82 -11.77
CA ALA A 165 -4.08 -2.03 -12.94
C ALA A 165 -3.26 -2.51 -14.14
N ALA A 166 -3.77 -3.51 -14.84
CA ALA A 166 -3.18 -3.93 -16.10
C ALA A 166 -3.50 -2.89 -17.18
N GLU A 167 -2.48 -2.44 -17.92
CA GLU A 167 -2.69 -1.48 -19.01
C GLU A 167 -3.23 -2.15 -20.29
N ARG A 168 -2.98 -3.46 -20.47
CA ARG A 168 -3.35 -4.23 -21.66
C ARG A 168 -3.45 -5.74 -21.37
N GLY A 169 -4.12 -6.46 -22.26
CA GLY A 169 -4.13 -7.93 -22.29
C GLY A 169 -5.29 -8.60 -21.55
N PRO A 170 -5.31 -9.96 -21.47
CA PRO A 170 -6.42 -10.73 -20.89
C PRO A 170 -6.76 -10.36 -19.46
N ARG A 171 -5.75 -9.96 -18.68
CA ARG A 171 -5.90 -9.51 -17.29
C ARG A 171 -6.74 -8.23 -17.20
N TRP A 172 -6.57 -7.27 -18.13
CA TRP A 172 -7.36 -6.05 -18.20
C TRP A 172 -8.86 -6.36 -18.37
N TRP A 173 -9.21 -7.34 -19.24
CA TRP A 173 -10.59 -7.78 -19.42
C TRP A 173 -11.19 -8.41 -18.18
N ALA A 174 -10.42 -9.23 -17.46
CA ALA A 174 -10.85 -9.84 -16.20
C ALA A 174 -11.05 -8.80 -15.10
N GLU A 175 -10.15 -7.82 -14.98
CA GLU A 175 -10.25 -6.71 -14.05
C GLU A 175 -11.46 -5.82 -14.35
N TRP A 176 -11.70 -5.52 -15.62
CA TRP A 176 -12.87 -4.77 -16.06
C TRP A 176 -14.19 -5.49 -15.72
N ALA A 177 -14.28 -6.77 -15.95
CA ALA A 177 -15.46 -7.58 -15.65
C ALA A 177 -15.74 -7.67 -14.13
N LEU A 178 -14.69 -7.67 -13.29
CA LEU A 178 -14.80 -7.74 -11.84
C LEU A 178 -14.90 -6.37 -11.15
N ALA A 179 -14.74 -5.28 -11.89
CA ALA A 179 -14.75 -3.92 -11.35
C ALA A 179 -16.03 -3.54 -10.55
N PRO A 180 -17.25 -4.00 -10.88
CA PRO A 180 -18.43 -3.73 -10.06
C PRO A 180 -18.37 -4.37 -8.68
N ALA A 181 -17.84 -5.60 -8.58
CA ALA A 181 -17.71 -6.32 -7.31
C ALA A 181 -16.57 -5.77 -6.44
N SER A 182 -15.51 -5.25 -7.05
CA SER A 182 -14.35 -4.72 -6.34
C SER A 182 -14.68 -3.48 -5.51
N ARG A 183 -15.58 -2.61 -5.99
CA ARG A 183 -16.03 -1.42 -5.25
C ARG A 183 -16.75 -1.78 -3.96
N ALA A 184 -17.53 -2.87 -3.97
CA ALA A 184 -18.21 -3.37 -2.77
C ALA A 184 -17.22 -3.92 -1.72
N LEU A 185 -16.04 -4.37 -2.17
CA LEU A 185 -14.97 -4.93 -1.33
C LEU A 185 -13.91 -3.89 -0.90
N GLY A 186 -14.08 -2.60 -1.26
CA GLY A 186 -13.10 -1.54 -0.97
C GLY A 186 -11.76 -1.70 -1.72
N TRP A 187 -11.76 -2.48 -2.79
CA TRP A 187 -10.60 -2.72 -3.62
C TRP A 187 -10.60 -1.81 -4.85
N HIS A 188 -9.47 -1.15 -5.14
CA HIS A 188 -9.30 -0.28 -6.30
C HIS A 188 -8.56 -1.02 -7.43
N PRO A 189 -9.29 -1.62 -8.38
CA PRO A 189 -8.68 -2.35 -9.49
C PRO A 189 -7.99 -1.43 -10.50
N ASP A 190 -8.27 -0.14 -10.43
CA ASP A 190 -7.81 0.92 -11.33
C ASP A 190 -6.58 1.69 -10.80
N PHE A 191 -5.91 1.18 -9.75
CA PHE A 191 -4.73 1.85 -9.19
C PHE A 191 -3.55 1.74 -10.16
N ALA A 192 -3.27 2.85 -10.86
CA ALA A 192 -2.19 2.93 -11.83
C ALA A 192 -0.82 3.09 -11.15
N THR A 193 0.21 2.47 -11.71
CA THR A 193 1.61 2.65 -11.24
C THR A 193 2.04 4.11 -11.25
N ALA A 194 1.58 4.90 -12.24
CA ALA A 194 1.83 6.33 -12.35
C ALA A 194 1.17 7.18 -11.24
N ALA A 195 0.23 6.63 -10.47
CA ALA A 195 -0.31 7.31 -9.29
C ALA A 195 0.72 7.37 -8.15
N LEU A 196 1.61 6.37 -8.09
CA LEU A 196 2.63 6.24 -7.05
C LEU A 196 3.99 6.78 -7.54
N PHE A 197 4.44 6.39 -8.73
CA PHE A 197 5.77 6.67 -9.26
C PHE A 197 5.74 7.77 -10.33
N VAL A 198 6.75 8.64 -10.30
CA VAL A 198 7.02 9.61 -11.37
C VAL A 198 7.80 8.94 -12.52
N PRO A 199 7.86 9.54 -13.73
CA PRO A 199 8.56 8.93 -14.87
C PRO A 199 10.02 8.54 -14.59
N GLU A 200 10.73 9.34 -13.81
CA GLU A 200 12.12 9.10 -13.41
C GLU A 200 12.26 7.83 -12.56
N ASP A 201 11.26 7.54 -11.73
CA ASP A 201 11.22 6.33 -10.92
C ASP A 201 10.92 5.11 -11.76
N MET A 202 10.06 5.24 -12.79
CA MET A 202 9.68 4.14 -13.67
C MET A 202 10.88 3.48 -14.36
N ALA A 203 11.94 4.25 -14.63
CA ALA A 203 13.19 3.73 -15.20
C ALA A 203 14.06 2.95 -14.17
N ARG A 204 13.78 3.11 -12.86
CA ARG A 204 14.60 2.58 -11.77
C ARG A 204 13.91 1.48 -10.95
N ILE A 205 12.60 1.32 -11.12
CA ILE A 205 11.84 0.29 -10.41
C ILE A 205 12.03 -1.08 -11.05
N ASN A 206 12.07 -2.11 -10.20
CA ASN A 206 11.94 -3.50 -10.63
C ASN A 206 10.54 -3.99 -10.26
N VAL A 207 9.74 -4.34 -11.26
CA VAL A 207 8.36 -4.79 -11.08
C VAL A 207 8.29 -6.28 -11.33
N ARG A 208 7.79 -7.05 -10.36
CA ARG A 208 7.64 -8.49 -10.45
C ARG A 208 6.20 -8.92 -10.13
N PRO A 209 5.52 -9.63 -11.05
CA PRO A 209 4.20 -10.18 -10.77
C PRO A 209 4.28 -11.21 -9.64
N MET A 210 3.26 -11.25 -8.79
CA MET A 210 3.18 -12.08 -7.60
C MET A 210 2.02 -13.08 -7.68
N PRO A 211 2.15 -14.27 -7.07
CA PRO A 211 1.04 -15.21 -6.99
C PRO A 211 -0.12 -14.64 -6.14
N PRO A 212 -1.36 -15.09 -6.39
CA PRO A 212 -1.77 -15.95 -7.48
C PRO A 212 -1.95 -15.19 -8.80
N PHE A 213 -1.68 -15.83 -9.92
CA PHE A 213 -1.95 -15.37 -11.29
C PHE A 213 -1.42 -13.96 -11.66
N GLY A 214 -0.45 -13.41 -10.90
CA GLY A 214 0.07 -12.06 -11.14
C GLY A 214 -0.90 -10.92 -10.78
N ILE A 215 -1.95 -11.20 -10.00
CA ILE A 215 -2.93 -10.19 -9.54
C ILE A 215 -2.23 -9.06 -8.78
N PHE A 216 -1.26 -9.41 -7.96
CA PHE A 216 -0.43 -8.45 -7.24
C PHE A 216 0.94 -8.31 -7.92
N SER A 217 1.55 -7.17 -7.73
CA SER A 217 2.93 -6.93 -8.15
C SER A 217 3.77 -6.45 -6.97
N LEU A 218 4.99 -6.97 -6.89
CA LEU A 218 6.04 -6.43 -6.03
C LEU A 218 6.83 -5.42 -6.85
N VAL A 219 6.91 -4.21 -6.35
CA VAL A 219 7.75 -3.17 -6.89
C VAL A 219 8.88 -2.90 -5.90
N ARG A 220 10.12 -2.95 -6.38
CA ARG A 220 11.31 -2.60 -5.61
C ARG A 220 12.00 -1.40 -6.23
N LEU A 221 12.35 -0.45 -5.38
CA LEU A 221 13.12 0.73 -5.71
C LEU A 221 14.29 0.85 -4.71
N ARG A 222 15.46 1.25 -5.18
CA ARG A 222 16.58 1.64 -4.33
C ARG A 222 16.51 3.14 -4.03
N ASN A 223 16.67 3.50 -2.78
CA ASN A 223 16.61 4.90 -2.33
C ASN A 223 17.89 5.67 -2.72
#